data_d33861a8a7349123784199417c36af08
#
_entry.id   d33861a8a7349123784199417c36af08
#
_cell.length_a   1.000
_cell.length_b   1.000
_cell.length_c   1.000
_cell.angle_alpha   90.00
_cell.angle_beta   90.00
_cell.angle_gamma   90.00
#
_symmetry.space_group_name_H-M   'P 1'
#
loop_
_entity.id
_entity.type
_entity.pdbx_description
1 polymer ?
#
loop_
_entity_poly.entity_id
_entity_poly.type
_entity_poly.pdbx_seq_one_letter_code
_entity_poly.pdbx_strand_id
1 'polypeptide(L)'
;QRVFPVGRLDMNSEGLLLFTNDGDFANDMTHPSRQVPKTYRVTVHSEVTPEQLVQLAEGVILDGERTNPAEVKIVTEEPGRTVLLITITEGKNREIRRMCEAVGLEVARLKRLSIGPVKLGMLKPGTYRELSGDEVDALQRTARRGLRAAASDRRNRK
;
A
#
# COMPACT_ATOMS: atom_id res chain seq x y z
N GLN A 1 7.95 12.67 24.66
CA GLN A 1 6.59 12.31 24.24
C GLN A 1 6.58 10.91 23.66
N ARG A 2 5.58 10.14 24.02
CA ARG A 2 5.38 8.83 23.43
C ARG A 2 4.78 8.96 22.04
N VAL A 3 5.38 8.25 21.10
CA VAL A 3 4.82 8.06 19.76
C VAL A 3 4.49 6.58 19.55
N PHE A 4 3.55 6.31 18.68
CA PHE A 4 3.16 4.94 18.36
C PHE A 4 3.06 4.80 16.84
N PRO A 5 3.22 3.57 16.31
CA PRO A 5 3.17 3.36 14.87
C PRO A 5 1.76 3.56 14.31
N VAL A 6 1.70 4.08 13.10
CA VAL A 6 0.47 4.23 12.33
C VAL A 6 0.35 3.00 11.44
N GLY A 7 -0.51 2.06 11.83
CA GLY A 7 -0.57 0.76 11.22
C GLY A 7 0.69 -0.05 11.53
N ARG A 8 1.05 -0.97 10.62
CA ARG A 8 2.21 -1.83 10.85
C ARG A 8 2.79 -2.34 9.53
N LEU A 9 4.04 -2.76 9.59
CA LEU A 9 4.68 -3.55 8.55
C LEU A 9 4.73 -5.00 9.01
N ASP A 10 4.45 -5.93 8.10
CA ASP A 10 4.54 -7.36 8.41
C ASP A 10 5.99 -7.79 8.64
N MET A 11 6.18 -8.92 9.31
CA MET A 11 7.49 -9.40 9.72
C MET A 11 8.52 -9.47 8.58
N ASN A 12 8.10 -9.88 7.39
CA ASN A 12 8.98 -10.04 6.23
C ASN A 12 8.85 -8.88 5.24
N SER A 13 8.32 -7.73 5.70
CA SER A 13 8.18 -6.53 4.89
C SER A 13 9.09 -5.44 5.43
N GLU A 14 9.54 -4.54 4.56
CA GLU A 14 10.41 -3.43 4.91
C GLU A 14 9.85 -2.12 4.35
N GLY A 15 10.46 -1.01 4.70
CA GLY A 15 10.15 0.28 4.13
C GLY A 15 9.55 1.28 5.11
N LEU A 16 8.73 2.19 4.57
CA LEU A 16 8.20 3.33 5.29
C LEU A 16 7.17 2.93 6.35
N LEU A 17 7.37 3.44 7.56
CA LEU A 17 6.42 3.34 8.66
C LEU A 17 6.27 4.70 9.30
N LEU A 18 5.04 5.16 9.50
CA LEU A 18 4.74 6.42 10.16
C LEU A 18 4.56 6.23 11.65
N PHE A 19 4.97 7.21 12.44
CA PHE A 19 4.74 7.28 13.88
C PHE A 19 4.09 8.61 14.22
N THR A 20 3.22 8.60 15.21
CA THR A 20 2.55 9.82 15.69
C THR A 20 2.21 9.70 17.17
N ASN A 21 1.98 10.84 17.82
CA ASN A 21 1.38 10.89 19.15
C ASN A 21 -0.10 11.29 19.10
N ASP A 22 -0.65 11.47 17.90
CA ASP A 22 -2.04 11.89 17.65
C ASP A 22 -2.87 10.69 17.20
N GLY A 23 -3.78 10.23 18.08
CA GLY A 23 -4.64 9.07 17.80
C GLY A 23 -5.62 9.32 16.66
N ASP A 24 -6.14 10.54 16.52
CA ASP A 24 -7.05 10.88 15.45
C ASP A 24 -6.36 10.84 14.09
N PHE A 25 -5.14 11.36 14.02
CA PHE A 25 -4.31 11.25 12.82
C PHE A 25 -4.03 9.79 12.45
N ALA A 26 -3.64 8.97 13.43
CA ALA A 26 -3.39 7.55 13.20
C ALA A 26 -4.64 6.85 12.66
N ASN A 27 -5.80 7.12 13.23
CA ASN A 27 -7.07 6.54 12.79
C ASN A 27 -7.39 6.98 11.35
N ASP A 28 -7.20 8.24 11.02
CA ASP A 28 -7.43 8.76 9.66
C ASP A 28 -6.57 8.06 8.63
N MET A 29 -5.33 7.73 8.97
CA MET A 29 -4.40 7.08 8.05
C MET A 29 -4.68 5.57 7.88
N THR A 30 -5.27 4.93 8.89
CA THR A 30 -5.44 3.47 8.91
C THR A 30 -6.86 3.01 8.65
N HIS A 31 -7.86 3.88 8.83
CA HIS A 31 -9.25 3.48 8.68
C HIS A 31 -9.57 3.12 7.21
N PRO A 32 -10.20 1.96 6.96
CA PRO A 32 -10.49 1.51 5.59
C PRO A 32 -11.28 2.49 4.74
N SER A 33 -12.18 3.27 5.35
CA SER A 33 -13.00 4.26 4.63
C SER A 33 -12.19 5.40 4.02
N ARG A 34 -10.98 5.64 4.49
CA ARG A 34 -10.12 6.73 4.00
C ARG A 34 -9.39 6.38 2.71
N GLN A 35 -9.18 5.11 2.42
CA GLN A 35 -8.55 4.60 1.19
C GLN A 35 -7.21 5.29 0.87
N VAL A 36 -6.39 5.56 1.88
CA VAL A 36 -5.07 6.17 1.68
C VAL A 36 -4.20 5.21 0.87
N PRO A 37 -3.72 5.64 -0.32
CA PRO A 37 -2.94 4.74 -1.17
C PRO A 37 -1.56 4.46 -0.58
N LYS A 38 -1.10 3.23 -0.74
CA LYS A 38 0.23 2.80 -0.32
C LYS A 38 0.89 2.11 -1.50
N THR A 39 2.10 2.51 -1.82
CA THR A 39 2.85 1.94 -2.95
C THR A 39 3.98 1.07 -2.45
N TYR A 40 4.07 -0.13 -3.02
CA TYR A 40 5.06 -1.14 -2.65
C TYR A 40 5.91 -1.52 -3.85
N ARG A 41 7.18 -1.74 -3.58
CA ARG A 41 8.08 -2.41 -4.53
C ARG A 41 8.05 -3.90 -4.22
N VAL A 42 7.67 -4.68 -5.22
CA VAL A 42 7.44 -6.12 -5.07
C VAL A 42 8.41 -6.86 -6.00
N THR A 43 9.27 -7.68 -5.42
CA THR A 43 10.20 -8.51 -6.19
C THR A 43 9.70 -9.95 -6.20
N VAL A 44 9.57 -10.53 -7.39
CA VAL A 44 9.27 -11.94 -7.58
C VAL A 44 10.38 -12.58 -8.41
N HIS A 45 10.74 -13.83 -8.08
CA HIS A 45 11.78 -14.57 -8.78
C HIS A 45 11.17 -15.43 -9.89
N SER A 46 10.44 -14.78 -10.77
CA SER A 46 9.80 -15.41 -11.92
C SER A 46 9.45 -14.35 -12.95
N GLU A 47 9.03 -14.79 -14.12
CA GLU A 47 8.37 -13.92 -15.09
C GLU A 47 6.95 -13.65 -14.62
N VAL A 48 6.38 -12.51 -15.04
CA VAL A 48 5.00 -12.15 -14.75
C VAL A 48 4.27 -11.98 -16.09
N THR A 49 3.21 -12.74 -16.26
CA THR A 49 2.43 -12.70 -17.51
C THR A 49 1.50 -11.50 -17.57
N PRO A 50 1.09 -11.05 -18.76
CA PRO A 50 0.08 -10.01 -18.89
C PRO A 50 -1.23 -10.33 -18.15
N GLU A 51 -1.64 -11.60 -18.16
CA GLU A 51 -2.85 -12.06 -17.45
C GLU A 51 -2.73 -11.87 -15.94
N GLN A 52 -1.55 -12.18 -15.37
CA GLN A 52 -1.31 -11.98 -13.94
C GLN A 52 -1.35 -10.50 -13.58
N LEU A 53 -0.79 -9.63 -14.44
CA LEU A 53 -0.85 -8.17 -14.21
C LEU A 53 -2.29 -7.66 -14.20
N VAL A 54 -3.11 -8.12 -15.16
CA VAL A 54 -4.52 -7.72 -15.23
C VAL A 54 -5.28 -8.22 -14.00
N GLN A 55 -5.07 -9.46 -13.58
CA GLN A 55 -5.72 -10.03 -12.41
C GLN A 55 -5.39 -9.25 -11.13
N LEU A 56 -4.12 -8.88 -10.96
CA LEU A 56 -3.71 -8.07 -9.81
C LEU A 56 -4.38 -6.68 -9.85
N ALA A 57 -4.41 -6.05 -11.01
CA ALA A 57 -4.97 -4.71 -11.17
C ALA A 57 -6.49 -4.68 -10.95
N GLU A 58 -7.20 -5.69 -11.40
CA GLU A 58 -8.65 -5.80 -11.23
C GLU A 58 -9.06 -6.17 -9.82
N GLY A 59 -8.15 -6.76 -9.06
CA GLY A 59 -8.40 -7.31 -7.73
C GLY A 59 -8.62 -8.81 -7.75
N VAL A 60 -8.33 -9.43 -6.62
CA VAL A 60 -8.47 -10.88 -6.44
C VAL A 60 -9.36 -11.16 -5.23
N ILE A 61 -9.89 -12.38 -5.16
CA ILE A 61 -10.72 -12.78 -4.03
C ILE A 61 -9.83 -13.26 -2.88
N LEU A 62 -9.92 -12.60 -1.74
CA LEU A 62 -9.27 -12.98 -0.49
C LEU A 62 -10.33 -13.10 0.60
N ASP A 63 -10.40 -14.25 1.24
CA ASP A 63 -11.39 -14.52 2.31
C ASP A 63 -12.84 -14.22 1.87
N GLY A 64 -13.16 -14.53 0.62
CA GLY A 64 -14.50 -14.34 0.06
C GLY A 64 -14.80 -12.92 -0.43
N GLU A 65 -13.87 -11.99 -0.30
CA GLU A 65 -14.04 -10.61 -0.75
C GLU A 65 -13.02 -10.26 -1.84
N ARG A 66 -13.45 -9.49 -2.84
CA ARG A 66 -12.54 -8.98 -3.85
C ARG A 66 -11.75 -7.79 -3.31
N THR A 67 -10.44 -7.82 -3.48
CA THR A 67 -9.60 -6.66 -3.17
C THR A 67 -9.96 -5.49 -4.08
N ASN A 68 -9.73 -4.25 -3.60
CA ASN A 68 -9.95 -3.06 -4.42
C ASN A 68 -9.06 -3.10 -5.67
N PRO A 69 -9.47 -2.48 -6.78
CA PRO A 69 -8.57 -2.31 -7.91
C PRO A 69 -7.25 -1.70 -7.47
N ALA A 70 -6.17 -2.22 -8.02
CA ALA A 70 -4.81 -1.78 -7.70
C ALA A 70 -4.13 -1.23 -8.95
N GLU A 71 -3.17 -0.35 -8.74
CA GLU A 71 -2.29 0.10 -9.82
C GLU A 71 -1.06 -0.80 -9.83
N VAL A 72 -0.76 -1.40 -10.97
CA VAL A 72 0.35 -2.35 -11.10
C VAL A 72 1.22 -1.95 -12.29
N LYS A 73 2.52 -1.76 -12.03
CA LYS A 73 3.50 -1.39 -13.08
C LYS A 73 4.73 -2.27 -12.98
N ILE A 74 5.29 -2.64 -14.12
CA ILE A 74 6.59 -3.33 -14.17
C ILE A 74 7.68 -2.27 -14.12
N VAL A 75 8.63 -2.43 -13.19
CA VAL A 75 9.81 -1.57 -13.07
C VAL A 75 11.01 -2.19 -13.77
N THR A 76 11.23 -3.48 -13.50
CA THR A 76 12.36 -4.24 -14.04
C THR A 76 11.88 -5.61 -14.44
N GLU A 77 12.33 -6.08 -15.60
CA GLU A 77 11.99 -7.40 -16.11
C GLU A 77 13.27 -8.05 -16.61
N GLU A 78 13.70 -9.10 -15.92
CA GLU A 78 14.90 -9.87 -16.21
C GLU A 78 14.55 -11.36 -16.23
N PRO A 79 15.33 -12.21 -16.91
CA PRO A 79 15.10 -13.66 -16.81
C PRO A 79 15.10 -14.11 -15.35
N GLY A 80 14.00 -14.73 -14.92
CA GLY A 80 13.86 -15.25 -13.57
C GLY A 80 13.67 -14.20 -12.47
N ARG A 81 13.44 -12.93 -12.82
CA ARG A 81 13.25 -11.88 -11.82
C ARG A 81 12.42 -10.72 -12.39
N THR A 82 11.35 -10.36 -11.71
CA THR A 82 10.54 -9.19 -12.06
C THR A 82 10.33 -8.32 -10.83
N VAL A 83 10.42 -7.01 -11.00
CA VAL A 83 10.10 -6.02 -9.97
C VAL A 83 8.89 -5.23 -10.40
N LEU A 84 7.89 -5.20 -9.53
CA LEU A 84 6.64 -4.47 -9.74
C LEU A 84 6.52 -3.31 -8.76
N LEU A 85 5.79 -2.27 -9.17
CA LEU A 85 5.23 -1.30 -8.24
C LEU A 85 3.73 -1.59 -8.16
N ILE A 86 3.24 -1.83 -6.95
CA ILE A 86 1.82 -2.07 -6.70
C ILE A 86 1.31 -1.03 -5.71
N THR A 87 0.26 -0.31 -6.10
CA THR A 87 -0.40 0.67 -5.25
C THR A 87 -1.78 0.13 -4.87
N ILE A 88 -2.02 0.01 -3.56
CA ILE A 88 -3.31 -0.44 -3.02
C ILE A 88 -3.91 0.67 -2.16
N THR A 89 -5.24 0.66 -2.01
CA THR A 89 -5.99 1.65 -1.23
C THR A 89 -6.61 1.07 0.03
N GLU A 90 -6.28 -0.15 0.35
CA GLU A 90 -6.75 -0.84 1.55
C GLU A 90 -5.55 -1.48 2.26
N GLY A 91 -5.77 -2.14 3.38
CA GLY A 91 -4.68 -2.71 4.14
C GLY A 91 -5.08 -4.02 4.82
N LYS A 92 -5.59 -4.98 4.05
CA LYS A 92 -5.87 -6.31 4.56
C LYS A 92 -4.58 -6.98 5.00
N ASN A 93 -4.67 -7.87 5.99
CA ASN A 93 -3.49 -8.59 6.50
C ASN A 93 -2.74 -9.27 5.34
N ARG A 94 -1.45 -8.94 5.19
CA ARG A 94 -0.54 -9.51 4.16
C ARG A 94 -1.12 -9.41 2.75
N GLU A 95 -1.84 -8.36 2.45
CA GLU A 95 -2.66 -8.25 1.23
C GLU A 95 -1.86 -8.48 -0.05
N ILE A 96 -0.75 -7.77 -0.25
CA ILE A 96 0.03 -7.90 -1.49
C ILE A 96 0.60 -9.30 -1.66
N ARG A 97 1.11 -9.91 -0.58
CA ARG A 97 1.62 -11.28 -0.63
C ARG A 97 0.53 -12.26 -1.02
N ARG A 98 -0.65 -12.09 -0.44
CA ARG A 98 -1.80 -12.97 -0.70
C ARG A 98 -2.36 -12.74 -2.11
N MET A 99 -2.40 -11.49 -2.59
CA MET A 99 -2.81 -11.18 -3.96
C MET A 99 -1.89 -11.87 -4.97
N CYS A 100 -0.58 -11.75 -4.76
CA CYS A 100 0.42 -12.38 -5.62
C CYS A 100 0.29 -13.91 -5.61
N GLU A 101 0.15 -14.51 -4.44
CA GLU A 101 -0.07 -15.97 -4.32
C GLU A 101 -1.32 -16.42 -5.07
N ALA A 102 -2.40 -15.63 -4.99
CA ALA A 102 -3.66 -15.96 -5.67
C ALA A 102 -3.52 -16.04 -7.19
N VAL A 103 -2.57 -15.33 -7.77
CA VAL A 103 -2.29 -15.38 -9.21
C VAL A 103 -1.06 -16.22 -9.56
N GLY A 104 -0.51 -16.95 -8.59
CA GLY A 104 0.61 -17.88 -8.82
C GLY A 104 1.99 -17.25 -8.73
N LEU A 105 2.12 -16.12 -8.05
CA LEU A 105 3.40 -15.44 -7.84
C LEU A 105 3.82 -15.54 -6.38
N GLU A 106 5.11 -15.79 -6.16
CA GLU A 106 5.68 -15.79 -4.81
C GLU A 106 6.52 -14.53 -4.61
N VAL A 107 6.18 -13.75 -3.59
CA VAL A 107 6.88 -12.52 -3.27
C VAL A 107 8.20 -12.85 -2.56
N ALA A 108 9.31 -12.50 -3.18
CA ALA A 108 10.64 -12.67 -2.60
C ALA A 108 11.01 -11.50 -1.69
N ARG A 109 10.62 -10.27 -2.06
CA ARG A 109 10.91 -9.07 -1.30
C ARG A 109 9.77 -8.07 -1.43
N LEU A 110 9.41 -7.44 -0.32
CA LEU A 110 8.32 -6.47 -0.27
C LEU A 110 8.78 -5.24 0.51
N LYS A 111 8.73 -4.06 -0.14
CA LYS A 111 9.16 -2.81 0.47
C LYS A 111 8.11 -1.72 0.25
N ARG A 112 7.60 -1.13 1.33
CA ARG A 112 6.67 0.00 1.21
C ARG A 112 7.44 1.27 0.91
N LEU A 113 7.17 1.89 -0.23
CA LEU A 113 7.86 3.07 -0.71
C LEU A 113 7.15 4.37 -0.35
N SER A 114 5.82 4.35 -0.26
CA SER A 114 5.05 5.56 0.02
C SER A 114 3.73 5.27 0.71
N ILE A 115 3.26 6.26 1.44
CA ILE A 115 1.92 6.29 2.05
C ILE A 115 1.35 7.65 1.64
N GLY A 116 0.31 7.63 0.78
CA GLY A 116 -0.20 8.85 0.19
C GLY A 116 0.93 9.61 -0.50
N PRO A 117 1.06 10.92 -0.26
CA PRO A 117 2.11 11.74 -0.89
C PRO A 117 3.48 11.62 -0.22
N VAL A 118 3.58 10.93 0.93
CA VAL A 118 4.85 10.81 1.67
C VAL A 118 5.65 9.63 1.15
N LYS A 119 6.89 9.92 0.73
CA LYS A 119 7.80 8.93 0.14
C LYS A 119 8.94 8.59 1.09
N LEU A 120 9.36 7.33 1.09
CA LEU A 120 10.54 6.88 1.81
C LEU A 120 11.80 7.60 1.33
N GLY A 121 11.93 7.76 0.01
CA GLY A 121 13.07 8.45 -0.60
C GLY A 121 14.39 7.82 -0.22
N MET A 122 15.34 8.66 0.20
CA MET A 122 16.70 8.25 0.54
C MET A 122 16.89 7.94 2.03
N LEU A 123 15.80 7.85 2.80
CA LEU A 123 15.89 7.54 4.22
C LEU A 123 16.46 6.13 4.42
N LYS A 124 17.53 6.03 5.20
CA LYS A 124 18.21 4.75 5.42
C LYS A 124 17.46 3.87 6.42
N PRO A 125 17.55 2.54 6.27
CA PRO A 125 16.94 1.62 7.25
C PRO A 125 17.40 1.92 8.68
N GLY A 126 16.46 1.82 9.62
CA GLY A 126 16.74 2.07 11.03
C GLY A 126 16.85 3.54 11.42
N THR A 127 16.64 4.45 10.48
CA THR A 127 16.65 5.88 10.75
C THR A 127 15.25 6.47 10.67
N TYR A 128 15.10 7.69 11.18
CA TYR A 128 13.81 8.40 11.11
C TYR A 128 14.04 9.87 10.77
N ARG A 129 13.00 10.50 10.29
CA ARG A 129 12.91 11.96 10.17
C ARG A 129 11.53 12.44 10.57
N GLU A 130 11.43 13.68 10.93
CA GLU A 130 10.13 14.31 11.15
C GLU A 130 9.48 14.68 9.83
N LEU A 131 8.16 14.53 9.76
CA LEU A 131 7.39 15.05 8.62
C LEU A 131 7.24 16.56 8.77
N SER A 132 7.32 17.28 7.65
CA SER A 132 7.00 18.70 7.64
C SER A 132 5.48 18.91 7.84
N GLY A 133 5.10 20.14 8.25
CA GLY A 133 3.68 20.49 8.33
C GLY A 133 2.96 20.29 7.01
N ASP A 134 3.60 20.60 5.88
CA ASP A 134 3.04 20.41 4.55
C ASP A 134 2.79 18.93 4.23
N GLU A 135 3.69 18.03 4.65
CA GLU A 135 3.52 16.59 4.48
C GLU A 135 2.34 16.07 5.30
N VAL A 136 2.20 16.51 6.54
CA VAL A 136 1.07 16.14 7.41
C VAL A 136 -0.24 16.64 6.80
N ASP A 137 -0.29 17.87 6.35
CA ASP A 137 -1.49 18.44 5.72
C ASP A 137 -1.85 17.68 4.44
N ALA A 138 -0.85 17.30 3.64
CA ALA A 138 -1.07 16.54 2.41
C ALA A 138 -1.64 15.14 2.70
N LEU A 139 -1.16 14.47 3.75
CA LEU A 139 -1.72 13.19 4.20
C LEU A 139 -3.17 13.34 4.64
N GLN A 140 -3.47 14.37 5.41
CA GLN A 140 -4.83 14.62 5.88
C GLN A 140 -5.79 14.93 4.72
N ARG A 141 -5.34 15.68 3.71
CA ARG A 141 -6.12 15.93 2.49
C ARG A 141 -6.38 14.62 1.72
N THR A 142 -5.39 13.76 1.62
CA THR A 142 -5.52 12.45 0.99
C THR A 142 -6.58 11.61 1.69
N ALA A 143 -6.56 11.56 3.02
CA ALA A 143 -7.55 10.82 3.81
C ALA A 143 -8.96 11.37 3.62
N ARG A 144 -9.12 12.69 3.55
CA ARG A 144 -10.43 13.32 3.30
C ARG A 144 -10.96 13.01 1.90
N ARG A 145 -10.10 13.01 0.88
CA ARG A 145 -10.47 12.65 -0.49
C ARG A 145 -10.89 11.18 -0.57
N GLY A 146 -10.18 10.30 0.10
CA GLY A 146 -10.53 8.88 0.18
C GLY A 146 -11.91 8.67 0.79
N LEU A 147 -12.22 9.40 1.86
CA LEU A 147 -13.54 9.33 2.50
C LEU A 147 -14.66 9.77 1.54
N ARG A 148 -14.44 10.83 0.76
CA ARG A 148 -15.41 11.32 -0.23
C ARG A 148 -15.60 10.31 -1.36
N ALA A 149 -14.54 9.70 -1.84
CA ALA A 149 -14.60 8.67 -2.87
C ALA A 149 -15.39 7.45 -2.40
N ALA A 150 -15.13 6.97 -1.17
CA ALA A 150 -15.86 5.86 -0.58
C ALA A 150 -17.35 6.17 -0.43
N ALA A 151 -17.71 7.40 -0.05
CA ALA A 151 -19.11 7.84 0.07
C ALA A 151 -19.79 7.90 -1.29
N SER A 152 -19.09 8.37 -2.32
CA SER A 152 -19.59 8.39 -3.70
C SER A 152 -19.87 7.00 -4.24
N ASP A 153 -18.94 6.05 -4.03
CA ASP A 153 -19.11 4.66 -4.43
C ASP A 153 -20.34 4.02 -3.78
N ARG A 154 -20.55 4.27 -2.51
CA ARG A 154 -21.73 3.76 -1.79
C ARG A 154 -23.04 4.30 -2.37
N ARG A 155 -23.06 5.55 -2.80
CA ARG A 155 -24.23 6.15 -3.44
C ARG A 155 -24.52 5.55 -4.82
N ASN A 156 -23.46 5.24 -5.58
CA ASN A 156 -23.59 4.69 -6.92
C ASN A 156 -23.98 3.21 -6.95
N ARG A 157 -23.90 2.50 -5.82
CA ARG A 157 -24.27 1.08 -5.69
C ARG A 157 -25.73 0.84 -5.34
N LYS A 158 -26.52 1.89 -5.21
CA LYS A 158 -27.96 1.76 -4.90
C LYS A 158 -28.80 1.58 -6.15
#